data_6b8eaa911f4a6ef0070217144ac5c8bf
#
_entry.id   6b8eaa911f4a6ef0070217144ac5c8bf
#
_cell.length_a   1.000
_cell.length_b   1.000
_cell.length_c   1.000
_cell.angle_alpha   90.00
_cell.angle_beta   90.00
_cell.angle_gamma   90.00
#
_symmetry.space_group_name_H-M   'P 1'
#
loop_
_entity.id
_entity.type
_entity.pdbx_description
1 polymer ?
#
loop_
_entity_poly.entity_id
_entity_poly.type
_entity_poly.pdbx_seq_one_letter_code
_entity_poly.pdbx_strand_id
1 'polypeptide(L)'
;MIKPYYQDEILTGDCRELLKDIPDKSIDLIFTDPPYIKKYMYLYDWLSDEAPRVLKDDGFLLTYVGTYWKDVVMATMSRNLEYYFDLILLNGGNSPVMWQRKIISRHKSIIAYRKKGSGCHPFTNVLSFWNGGGEDKRFHTWGQDESSARYYIDCFSRPGDLILDPFCGGGTTPAVCNMLDRHWIAFEIDANTADIARKRMETTQSMMHLKDNLEPVRMM
;
A
#
# COMPACT_ATOMS: atom_id res chain seq x y z
N MET A 1 1.84 -18.91 12.85
CA MET A 1 3.11 -18.12 12.87
C MET A 1 3.57 -18.02 11.43
N ILE A 2 3.70 -16.80 10.89
CA ILE A 2 4.34 -16.57 9.58
C ILE A 2 5.74 -17.17 9.69
N LYS A 3 6.15 -17.91 8.67
CA LYS A 3 7.52 -18.41 8.64
C LYS A 3 8.44 -17.18 8.68
N PRO A 4 9.40 -17.08 9.60
CA PRO A 4 10.20 -15.86 9.81
C PRO A 4 10.96 -15.36 8.57
N TYR A 5 11.03 -16.14 7.51
CA TYR A 5 11.74 -15.84 6.28
C TYR A 5 10.93 -15.08 5.20
N TYR A 6 9.66 -14.74 5.44
CA TYR A 6 8.91 -13.86 4.53
C TYR A 6 8.83 -12.42 5.00
N GLN A 7 9.27 -12.16 6.23
CA GLN A 7 9.22 -10.83 6.81
C GLN A 7 10.35 -9.97 6.23
N ASP A 8 10.01 -8.75 5.83
CA ASP A 8 10.91 -7.77 5.22
C ASP A 8 11.53 -8.28 3.88
N GLU A 9 10.70 -8.96 3.06
CA GLU A 9 11.12 -9.57 1.81
C GLU A 9 10.21 -9.21 0.64
N ILE A 10 10.84 -9.00 -0.54
CA ILE A 10 10.13 -8.88 -1.83
C ILE A 10 10.17 -10.23 -2.53
N LEU A 11 9.00 -10.85 -2.67
CA LEU A 11 8.83 -12.11 -3.38
C LEU A 11 8.44 -11.85 -4.83
N THR A 12 9.17 -12.48 -5.78
CA THR A 12 8.86 -12.38 -7.21
C THR A 12 7.90 -13.48 -7.61
N GLY A 13 6.73 -13.11 -8.14
CA GLY A 13 5.74 -14.08 -8.62
C GLY A 13 4.32 -13.53 -8.65
N ASP A 14 3.39 -14.38 -9.05
CA ASP A 14 1.96 -14.04 -9.04
C ASP A 14 1.45 -13.95 -7.60
N CYS A 15 0.93 -12.77 -7.23
CA CYS A 15 0.40 -12.52 -5.89
C CYS A 15 -0.68 -13.53 -5.47
N ARG A 16 -1.45 -14.08 -6.43
CA ARG A 16 -2.50 -15.08 -6.17
C ARG A 16 -1.95 -16.43 -5.74
N GLU A 17 -0.73 -16.76 -6.14
CA GLU A 17 -0.04 -17.97 -5.70
C GLU A 17 0.73 -17.71 -4.40
N LEU A 18 1.47 -16.60 -4.32
CA LEU A 18 2.28 -16.25 -3.15
C LEU A 18 1.44 -16.03 -1.89
N LEU A 19 0.24 -15.46 -2.05
CA LEU A 19 -0.63 -15.20 -0.90
C LEU A 19 -1.14 -16.48 -0.22
N LYS A 20 -1.15 -17.63 -0.92
CA LYS A 20 -1.56 -18.92 -0.35
C LYS A 20 -0.68 -19.36 0.82
N ASP A 21 0.58 -18.93 0.82
CA ASP A 21 1.54 -19.24 1.88
C ASP A 21 1.42 -18.29 3.09
N ILE A 22 0.66 -17.20 2.96
CA ILE A 22 0.43 -16.26 4.06
C ILE A 22 -0.66 -16.83 4.99
N PRO A 23 -0.35 -16.99 6.29
CA PRO A 23 -1.31 -17.53 7.26
C PRO A 23 -2.53 -16.64 7.44
N ASP A 24 -3.65 -17.26 7.79
CA ASP A 24 -4.86 -16.55 8.18
C ASP A 24 -4.60 -15.63 9.37
N LYS A 25 -5.25 -14.47 9.38
CA LYS A 25 -5.22 -13.49 10.48
C LYS A 25 -3.80 -13.10 10.90
N SER A 26 -2.90 -12.92 9.95
CA SER A 26 -1.50 -12.60 10.23
C SER A 26 -1.11 -11.17 9.85
N ILE A 27 -1.89 -10.52 8.99
CA ILE A 27 -1.60 -9.19 8.44
C ILE A 27 -2.38 -8.10 9.20
N ASP A 28 -1.68 -7.07 9.63
CA ASP A 28 -2.26 -5.91 10.32
C ASP A 28 -2.87 -4.92 9.32
N LEU A 29 -2.16 -4.66 8.21
CA LEU A 29 -2.60 -3.74 7.17
C LEU A 29 -2.22 -4.29 5.79
N ILE A 30 -3.16 -4.25 4.85
CA ILE A 30 -2.85 -4.33 3.42
C ILE A 30 -2.82 -2.91 2.87
N PHE A 31 -1.69 -2.48 2.31
CA PHE A 31 -1.55 -1.17 1.65
C PHE A 31 -1.01 -1.37 0.25
N THR A 32 -1.81 -1.05 -0.80
CA THR A 32 -1.50 -1.57 -2.14
C THR A 32 -2.06 -0.74 -3.28
N ASP A 33 -1.42 -0.83 -4.46
CA ASP A 33 -1.78 -0.09 -5.69
C ASP A 33 -1.96 -1.05 -6.90
N PRO A 34 -3.09 -1.79 -6.99
CA PRO A 34 -3.33 -2.70 -8.11
C PRO A 34 -3.47 -1.96 -9.45
N PRO A 35 -3.22 -2.62 -10.60
CA PRO A 35 -3.39 -2.01 -11.91
C PRO A 35 -4.85 -1.60 -12.20
N TYR A 36 -5.09 -0.37 -12.72
CA TYR A 36 -6.43 0.24 -12.89
C TYR A 36 -7.13 -0.06 -14.20
N ILE A 37 -6.53 -0.79 -15.14
CA ILE A 37 -7.15 -1.03 -16.45
C ILE A 37 -8.13 -2.20 -16.40
N LYS A 38 -9.19 -2.13 -17.22
CA LYS A 38 -10.32 -3.07 -17.22
C LYS A 38 -9.92 -4.55 -17.18
N LYS A 39 -8.85 -4.91 -17.92
CA LYS A 39 -8.39 -6.31 -18.00
C LYS A 39 -7.88 -6.87 -16.65
N TYR A 40 -7.57 -6.00 -15.66
CA TYR A 40 -7.08 -6.40 -14.35
C TYR A 40 -8.11 -6.25 -13.22
N MET A 41 -9.37 -5.93 -13.52
CA MET A 41 -10.42 -5.82 -12.50
C MET A 41 -10.61 -7.11 -11.70
N TYR A 42 -10.30 -8.26 -12.27
CA TYR A 42 -10.32 -9.55 -11.58
C TYR A 42 -9.34 -9.60 -10.38
N LEU A 43 -8.31 -8.76 -10.34
CA LEU A 43 -7.39 -8.67 -9.20
C LEU A 43 -8.05 -8.04 -7.97
N TYR A 44 -8.96 -7.09 -8.17
CA TYR A 44 -9.77 -6.56 -7.07
C TYR A 44 -10.79 -7.59 -6.57
N ASP A 45 -11.31 -8.42 -7.49
CA ASP A 45 -12.18 -9.53 -7.15
C ASP A 45 -11.46 -10.55 -6.25
N TRP A 46 -10.31 -11.00 -6.70
CA TRP A 46 -9.42 -11.86 -5.94
C TRP A 46 -9.01 -11.23 -4.58
N LEU A 47 -8.64 -9.95 -4.57
CA LEU A 47 -8.24 -9.25 -3.33
C LEU A 47 -9.41 -9.15 -2.35
N SER A 48 -10.63 -8.94 -2.85
CA SER A 48 -11.86 -8.96 -2.04
C SER A 48 -12.09 -10.30 -1.36
N ASP A 49 -11.79 -11.41 -2.06
CA ASP A 49 -11.99 -12.77 -1.53
C ASP A 49 -10.90 -13.14 -0.50
N GLU A 50 -9.65 -12.77 -0.76
CA GLU A 50 -8.50 -13.22 0.04
C GLU A 50 -8.15 -12.29 1.22
N ALA A 51 -8.36 -10.98 1.09
CA ALA A 51 -8.01 -10.04 2.15
C ALA A 51 -8.66 -10.35 3.50
N PRO A 52 -9.96 -10.75 3.58
CA PRO A 52 -10.58 -11.12 4.85
C PRO A 52 -9.92 -12.31 5.54
N ARG A 53 -9.30 -13.22 4.77
CA ARG A 53 -8.59 -14.39 5.29
C ARG A 53 -7.30 -13.99 5.99
N VAL A 54 -6.46 -13.22 5.31
CA VAL A 54 -5.13 -12.88 5.82
C VAL A 54 -5.13 -11.74 6.82
N LEU A 55 -6.09 -10.82 6.75
CA LEU A 55 -6.22 -9.73 7.71
C LEU A 55 -6.58 -10.24 9.10
N LYS A 56 -5.95 -9.67 10.12
CA LYS A 56 -6.37 -9.79 11.52
C LYS A 56 -7.81 -9.25 11.69
N ASP A 57 -8.46 -9.56 12.79
CA ASP A 57 -9.87 -9.19 12.99
C ASP A 57 -10.07 -7.66 13.05
N ASP A 58 -9.06 -6.89 13.45
CA ASP A 58 -9.03 -5.44 13.46
C ASP A 58 -8.20 -4.83 12.30
N GLY A 59 -7.77 -5.68 11.34
CA GLY A 59 -6.95 -5.27 10.21
C GLY A 59 -7.69 -4.48 9.16
N PHE A 60 -6.95 -3.63 8.46
CA PHE A 60 -7.46 -2.78 7.37
C PHE A 60 -6.84 -3.14 6.03
N LEU A 61 -7.60 -2.84 4.97
CA LEU A 61 -7.10 -2.81 3.61
C LEU A 61 -7.27 -1.39 3.06
N LEU A 62 -6.17 -0.77 2.67
CA LEU A 62 -6.11 0.49 1.95
C LEU A 62 -5.64 0.22 0.52
N THR A 63 -6.49 0.47 -0.46
CA THR A 63 -6.14 0.26 -1.86
C THR A 63 -6.30 1.53 -2.67
N TYR A 64 -5.28 1.85 -3.45
CA TYR A 64 -5.42 2.86 -4.49
C TYR A 64 -6.43 2.41 -5.53
N VAL A 65 -7.21 3.35 -6.04
CA VAL A 65 -8.27 3.08 -7.02
C VAL A 65 -8.24 4.11 -8.13
N GLY A 66 -8.20 3.64 -9.35
CA GLY A 66 -8.33 4.49 -10.52
C GLY A 66 -9.73 5.11 -10.61
N THR A 67 -9.80 6.42 -10.79
CA THR A 67 -11.05 7.20 -10.77
C THR A 67 -12.09 6.70 -11.79
N TYR A 68 -11.64 6.11 -12.91
CA TYR A 68 -12.53 5.70 -14.01
C TYR A 68 -13.41 4.49 -13.63
N TRP A 69 -12.86 3.51 -12.90
CA TRP A 69 -13.51 2.25 -12.51
C TRP A 69 -13.81 2.17 -11.01
N LYS A 70 -13.81 3.32 -10.34
CA LYS A 70 -13.97 3.39 -8.88
C LYS A 70 -15.26 2.74 -8.40
N ASP A 71 -16.37 2.99 -9.07
CA ASP A 71 -17.68 2.40 -8.79
C ASP A 71 -17.65 0.87 -8.85
N VAL A 72 -17.01 0.31 -9.89
CA VAL A 72 -16.86 -1.14 -10.06
C VAL A 72 -16.01 -1.74 -8.96
N VAL A 73 -14.85 -1.12 -8.65
CA VAL A 73 -13.96 -1.58 -7.59
C VAL A 73 -14.67 -1.54 -6.23
N MET A 74 -15.36 -0.45 -5.91
CA MET A 74 -16.10 -0.33 -4.65
C MET A 74 -17.18 -1.40 -4.52
N ALA A 75 -17.96 -1.64 -5.57
CA ALA A 75 -18.99 -2.68 -5.56
C ALA A 75 -18.38 -4.09 -5.40
N THR A 76 -17.25 -4.36 -6.05
CA THR A 76 -16.53 -5.63 -5.97
C THR A 76 -15.97 -5.86 -4.57
N MET A 77 -15.22 -4.91 -4.03
CA MET A 77 -14.58 -5.02 -2.72
C MET A 77 -15.59 -5.13 -1.58
N SER A 78 -16.72 -4.41 -1.67
CA SER A 78 -17.76 -4.42 -0.64
C SER A 78 -18.55 -5.73 -0.55
N ARG A 79 -18.32 -6.70 -1.44
CA ARG A 79 -18.92 -8.04 -1.31
C ARG A 79 -18.43 -8.76 -0.06
N ASN A 80 -17.14 -8.67 0.24
CA ASN A 80 -16.50 -9.42 1.33
C ASN A 80 -15.89 -8.54 2.42
N LEU A 81 -15.64 -7.27 2.11
CA LEU A 81 -15.11 -6.28 3.05
C LEU A 81 -16.17 -5.23 3.36
N GLU A 82 -16.02 -4.56 4.48
CA GLU A 82 -16.84 -3.40 4.85
C GLU A 82 -16.13 -2.13 4.39
N TYR A 83 -16.81 -1.31 3.57
CA TYR A 83 -16.31 0.01 3.22
C TYR A 83 -16.17 0.87 4.49
N TYR A 84 -15.00 1.45 4.69
CA TYR A 84 -14.73 2.29 5.84
C TYR A 84 -14.73 3.77 5.45
N PHE A 85 -13.86 4.18 4.52
CA PHE A 85 -13.80 5.57 4.05
C PHE A 85 -13.10 5.73 2.70
N ASP A 86 -13.31 6.89 2.04
CA ASP A 86 -12.63 7.34 0.83
C ASP A 86 -11.60 8.42 1.18
N LEU A 87 -10.33 8.12 1.01
CA LEU A 87 -9.21 9.00 1.30
C LEU A 87 -8.74 9.62 -0.02
N ILE A 88 -8.80 10.93 -0.13
CA ILE A 88 -8.55 11.67 -1.37
C ILE A 88 -7.12 12.18 -1.41
N LEU A 89 -6.41 11.84 -2.48
CA LEU A 89 -5.09 12.39 -2.79
C LEU A 89 -5.21 13.40 -3.92
N LEU A 90 -4.78 14.62 -3.72
CA LEU A 90 -4.69 15.59 -4.80
C LEU A 90 -3.43 15.36 -5.64
N ASN A 91 -3.61 15.37 -6.95
CA ASN A 91 -2.50 15.36 -7.90
C ASN A 91 -1.95 16.79 -8.03
N GLY A 92 -0.73 17.00 -7.54
CA GLY A 92 -0.02 18.29 -7.67
C GLY A 92 0.59 18.56 -9.06
N GLY A 93 0.53 17.57 -9.98
CA GLY A 93 1.14 17.63 -11.31
C GLY A 93 0.15 17.60 -12.46
N ASN A 94 0.57 17.04 -13.60
CA ASN A 94 -0.27 16.87 -14.77
C ASN A 94 -1.47 15.98 -14.46
N SER A 95 -2.66 16.56 -14.61
CA SER A 95 -3.90 15.85 -14.34
C SER A 95 -4.30 15.00 -15.55
N PRO A 96 -4.54 13.69 -15.38
CA PRO A 96 -4.97 12.85 -16.50
C PRO A 96 -6.35 13.29 -17.01
N VAL A 97 -6.48 13.35 -18.34
CA VAL A 97 -7.74 13.62 -19.00
C VAL A 97 -8.45 12.31 -19.27
N MET A 98 -9.65 12.15 -18.74
CA MET A 98 -10.53 11.02 -19.02
C MET A 98 -11.29 11.30 -20.32
N TRP A 99 -10.64 11.08 -21.45
CA TRP A 99 -11.14 11.48 -22.79
C TRP A 99 -12.56 11.02 -23.11
N GLN A 100 -12.92 9.78 -22.74
CA GLN A 100 -14.26 9.26 -22.96
C GLN A 100 -15.35 9.97 -22.14
N ARG A 101 -14.99 10.56 -21.00
CA ARG A 101 -15.90 11.29 -20.11
C ARG A 101 -15.69 12.79 -20.14
N LYS A 102 -14.69 13.29 -20.87
CA LYS A 102 -14.30 14.70 -20.98
C LYS A 102 -14.08 15.38 -19.60
N ILE A 103 -13.50 14.63 -18.66
CA ILE A 103 -13.21 15.09 -17.29
C ILE A 103 -11.71 15.09 -17.08
N ILE A 104 -11.19 16.15 -16.46
CA ILE A 104 -9.81 16.21 -15.94
C ILE A 104 -9.84 15.76 -14.50
N SER A 105 -9.22 14.61 -14.21
CA SER A 105 -9.12 14.12 -12.83
C SER A 105 -7.95 14.77 -12.11
N ARG A 106 -8.22 15.51 -11.05
CA ARG A 106 -7.20 16.13 -10.18
C ARG A 106 -7.02 15.42 -8.85
N HIS A 107 -7.59 14.25 -8.70
CA HIS A 107 -7.44 13.45 -7.51
C HIS A 107 -7.34 11.97 -7.84
N LYS A 108 -6.81 11.23 -6.89
CA LYS A 108 -6.79 9.79 -6.82
C LYS A 108 -7.37 9.38 -5.46
N SER A 109 -8.02 8.24 -5.39
CA SER A 109 -8.56 7.74 -4.12
C SER A 109 -7.70 6.61 -3.59
N ILE A 110 -7.56 6.55 -2.27
CA ILE A 110 -7.29 5.34 -1.52
C ILE A 110 -8.59 4.97 -0.81
N ILE A 111 -9.16 3.82 -1.13
CA ILE A 111 -10.34 3.35 -0.40
C ILE A 111 -9.90 2.49 0.76
N ALA A 112 -10.34 2.87 1.95
CA ALA A 112 -10.13 2.10 3.16
C ALA A 112 -11.30 1.11 3.33
N TYR A 113 -10.95 -0.15 3.55
CA TYR A 113 -11.86 -1.23 3.91
C TYR A 113 -11.42 -1.88 5.21
N ARG A 114 -12.34 -2.52 5.89
CA ARG A 114 -12.05 -3.36 7.04
C ARG A 114 -12.75 -4.72 6.89
N LYS A 115 -12.34 -5.67 7.70
CA LYS A 115 -13.00 -6.96 7.79
C LYS A 115 -14.42 -6.78 8.32
N LYS A 116 -15.42 -7.45 7.72
CA LYS A 116 -16.82 -7.38 8.17
C LYS A 116 -16.96 -7.86 9.62
N GLY A 117 -17.68 -7.10 10.43
CA GLY A 117 -17.88 -7.41 11.84
C GLY A 117 -16.72 -7.05 12.77
N SER A 118 -15.69 -6.35 12.26
CA SER A 118 -14.62 -5.80 13.09
C SER A 118 -15.13 -4.76 14.07
N GLY A 119 -14.52 -4.68 15.25
CA GLY A 119 -14.75 -3.63 16.23
C GLY A 119 -14.33 -2.24 15.73
N CYS A 120 -14.64 -1.21 16.52
CA CYS A 120 -14.17 0.14 16.23
C CYS A 120 -12.65 0.23 16.47
N HIS A 121 -11.88 0.66 15.47
CA HIS A 121 -10.43 0.83 15.63
C HIS A 121 -10.13 2.16 16.34
N PRO A 122 -9.12 2.23 17.23
CA PRO A 122 -8.79 3.41 18.02
C PRO A 122 -7.95 4.45 17.25
N PHE A 123 -8.15 4.61 15.95
CA PHE A 123 -7.46 5.67 15.22
C PHE A 123 -7.99 7.04 15.63
N THR A 124 -7.08 7.98 15.82
CA THR A 124 -7.42 9.37 16.10
C THR A 124 -7.32 10.20 14.82
N ASN A 125 -8.43 10.82 14.43
CA ASN A 125 -8.48 11.95 13.47
C ASN A 125 -7.64 11.79 12.20
N VAL A 126 -7.85 10.73 11.43
CA VAL A 126 -7.23 10.55 10.11
C VAL A 126 -7.77 11.59 9.14
N LEU A 127 -6.88 12.31 8.46
CA LEU A 127 -7.29 13.25 7.41
C LEU A 127 -7.78 12.47 6.19
N SER A 128 -9.02 12.73 5.79
CA SER A 128 -9.60 12.14 4.57
C SER A 128 -9.08 12.75 3.27
N PHE A 129 -8.19 13.71 3.38
CA PHE A 129 -7.65 14.48 2.27
C PHE A 129 -6.17 14.73 2.47
N TRP A 130 -5.35 14.39 1.45
CA TRP A 130 -3.92 14.64 1.45
C TRP A 130 -3.50 15.41 0.21
N ASN A 131 -2.79 16.51 0.42
CA ASN A 131 -2.19 17.29 -0.65
C ASN A 131 -0.73 16.88 -0.80
N GLY A 132 -0.50 15.78 -1.51
CA GLY A 132 0.83 15.22 -1.73
C GLY A 132 1.62 15.95 -2.80
N GLY A 133 2.94 15.84 -2.74
CA GLY A 133 3.91 16.55 -3.57
C GLY A 133 4.07 16.07 -5.02
N GLY A 134 3.23 15.21 -5.55
CA GLY A 134 3.34 14.73 -6.94
C GLY A 134 3.82 13.29 -7.08
N GLU A 135 4.16 12.89 -8.33
CA GLU A 135 4.63 11.54 -8.66
C GLU A 135 6.14 11.41 -8.38
N ASP A 136 6.54 10.37 -7.65
CA ASP A 136 7.94 9.99 -7.52
C ASP A 136 8.32 8.95 -8.59
N LYS A 137 8.96 9.38 -9.64
CA LYS A 137 9.38 8.51 -10.76
C LYS A 137 10.82 7.99 -10.66
N ARG A 138 11.52 8.24 -9.56
CA ARG A 138 12.94 7.87 -9.42
C ARG A 138 13.18 6.36 -9.53
N PHE A 139 12.22 5.54 -9.09
CA PHE A 139 12.38 4.09 -9.05
C PHE A 139 11.40 3.33 -9.96
N HIS A 140 10.29 3.95 -10.37
CA HIS A 140 9.33 3.34 -11.28
C HIS A 140 8.55 4.39 -12.06
N THR A 141 8.20 4.10 -13.34
CA THR A 141 7.47 5.03 -14.23
C THR A 141 6.13 5.51 -13.64
N TRP A 142 5.50 4.70 -12.80
CA TRP A 142 4.22 4.97 -12.12
C TRP A 142 4.41 5.12 -10.60
N GLY A 143 5.62 5.44 -10.14
CA GLY A 143 5.94 5.59 -8.71
C GLY A 143 5.02 6.59 -8.01
N GLN A 144 4.53 6.20 -6.84
CA GLN A 144 3.72 7.04 -5.97
C GLN A 144 4.62 7.92 -5.09
N ASP A 145 4.10 9.08 -4.70
CA ASP A 145 4.73 9.91 -3.68
C ASP A 145 4.74 9.20 -2.32
N GLU A 146 5.92 9.13 -1.70
CA GLU A 146 6.09 8.48 -0.40
C GLU A 146 5.31 9.18 0.72
N SER A 147 5.03 10.49 0.59
CA SER A 147 4.42 11.28 1.68
C SER A 147 3.02 10.81 2.04
N SER A 148 2.20 10.51 1.04
CA SER A 148 0.84 10.00 1.26
C SER A 148 0.83 8.57 1.80
N ALA A 149 1.68 7.71 1.26
CA ALA A 149 1.86 6.35 1.75
C ALA A 149 2.32 6.37 3.21
N ARG A 150 3.33 7.20 3.53
CA ARG A 150 3.85 7.37 4.89
C ARG A 150 2.74 7.81 5.86
N TYR A 151 1.98 8.82 5.49
CA TYR A 151 0.90 9.33 6.35
C TYR A 151 -0.15 8.26 6.64
N TYR A 152 -0.65 7.57 5.60
CA TYR A 152 -1.72 6.60 5.81
C TYR A 152 -1.24 5.29 6.43
N ILE A 153 -0.05 4.81 6.12
CA ILE A 153 0.52 3.63 6.81
C ILE A 153 0.71 3.96 8.29
N ASP A 154 1.21 5.15 8.63
CA ASP A 154 1.37 5.58 10.03
C ASP A 154 0.03 5.68 10.76
N CYS A 155 -1.01 6.22 10.11
CA CYS A 155 -2.35 6.32 10.69
C CYS A 155 -3.02 4.96 10.91
N PHE A 156 -2.81 3.97 10.03
CA PHE A 156 -3.52 2.69 10.03
C PHE A 156 -2.70 1.51 10.54
N SER A 157 -1.53 1.77 11.11
CA SER A 157 -0.69 0.74 11.70
C SER A 157 0.13 1.28 12.88
N ARG A 158 0.80 0.37 13.60
CA ARG A 158 1.69 0.68 14.72
C ARG A 158 3.10 0.15 14.45
N PRO A 159 4.15 0.67 15.10
CA PRO A 159 5.47 0.05 15.06
C PRO A 159 5.40 -1.45 15.40
N GLY A 160 6.08 -2.27 14.60
CA GLY A 160 6.06 -3.74 14.71
C GLY A 160 4.91 -4.44 14.02
N ASP A 161 3.90 -3.72 13.48
CA ASP A 161 2.83 -4.32 12.67
C ASP A 161 3.36 -4.86 11.34
N LEU A 162 2.70 -5.87 10.80
CA LEU A 162 3.02 -6.50 9.52
C LEU A 162 2.13 -5.97 8.40
N ILE A 163 2.75 -5.34 7.42
CA ILE A 163 2.10 -4.74 6.26
C ILE A 163 2.27 -5.63 5.03
N LEU A 164 1.21 -5.87 4.29
CA LEU A 164 1.25 -6.61 3.02
C LEU A 164 1.01 -5.68 1.83
N ASP A 165 1.88 -5.76 0.82
CA ASP A 165 1.66 -5.14 -0.48
C ASP A 165 1.74 -6.19 -1.62
N PRO A 166 0.59 -6.69 -2.10
CA PRO A 166 0.56 -7.68 -3.18
C PRO A 166 0.97 -7.16 -4.57
N PHE A 167 1.16 -5.84 -4.73
CA PHE A 167 1.47 -5.18 -6.00
C PHE A 167 2.54 -4.08 -5.80
N CYS A 168 3.70 -4.46 -5.24
CA CYS A 168 4.64 -3.50 -4.69
C CYS A 168 5.36 -2.62 -5.71
N GLY A 169 5.37 -2.99 -6.99
CA GLY A 169 6.06 -2.21 -8.03
C GLY A 169 7.47 -1.83 -7.62
N GLY A 170 7.78 -0.53 -7.64
CA GLY A 170 9.09 0.02 -7.26
C GLY A 170 9.37 0.07 -5.74
N GLY A 171 8.57 -0.59 -4.89
CA GLY A 171 8.84 -0.75 -3.45
C GLY A 171 8.54 0.47 -2.59
N THR A 172 7.52 1.26 -2.91
CA THR A 172 7.14 2.42 -2.09
C THR A 172 6.65 1.99 -0.71
N THR A 173 5.73 1.02 -0.64
CA THR A 173 5.21 0.49 0.63
C THR A 173 6.31 -0.10 1.51
N PRO A 174 7.19 -1.00 1.02
CA PRO A 174 8.33 -1.49 1.79
C PRO A 174 9.25 -0.38 2.32
N ALA A 175 9.58 0.61 1.48
CA ALA A 175 10.46 1.71 1.89
C ALA A 175 9.85 2.53 3.03
N VAL A 176 8.57 2.82 2.95
CA VAL A 176 7.83 3.54 4.00
C VAL A 176 7.72 2.70 5.27
N CYS A 177 7.48 1.39 5.18
CA CYS A 177 7.44 0.50 6.33
C CYS A 177 8.75 0.52 7.11
N ASN A 178 9.89 0.44 6.42
CA ASN A 178 11.21 0.57 7.05
C ASN A 178 11.39 1.91 7.78
N MET A 179 10.90 3.03 7.21
CA MET A 179 10.98 4.35 7.85
C MET A 179 10.11 4.47 9.11
N LEU A 180 9.10 3.63 9.24
CA LEU A 180 8.10 3.69 10.30
C LEU A 180 8.21 2.54 11.31
N ASP A 181 9.27 1.73 11.26
CA ASP A 181 9.46 0.54 12.09
C ASP A 181 8.32 -0.49 11.97
N ARG A 182 7.82 -0.68 10.76
CA ARG A 182 6.84 -1.72 10.43
C ARG A 182 7.54 -2.85 9.69
N HIS A 183 7.10 -4.08 9.94
CA HIS A 183 7.45 -5.21 9.11
C HIS A 183 6.60 -5.26 7.85
N TRP A 184 7.10 -5.91 6.81
CA TRP A 184 6.38 -5.96 5.55
C TRP A 184 6.61 -7.25 4.77
N ILE A 185 5.68 -7.58 3.90
CA ILE A 185 5.78 -8.61 2.85
C ILE A 185 5.30 -7.95 1.56
N ALA A 186 6.06 -8.09 0.48
CA ALA A 186 5.71 -7.47 -0.78
C ALA A 186 5.84 -8.45 -1.95
N PHE A 187 4.91 -8.37 -2.90
CA PHE A 187 4.91 -9.21 -4.09
C PHE A 187 5.04 -8.35 -5.35
N GLU A 188 5.82 -8.84 -6.30
CA GLU A 188 5.95 -8.24 -7.62
C GLU A 188 6.07 -9.35 -8.68
N ILE A 189 5.26 -9.27 -9.74
CA ILE A 189 5.22 -10.29 -10.78
C ILE A 189 6.37 -10.15 -11.78
N ASP A 190 6.82 -8.91 -12.05
CA ASP A 190 7.92 -8.63 -12.96
C ASP A 190 9.26 -8.68 -12.23
N ALA A 191 10.12 -9.60 -12.63
CA ALA A 191 11.40 -9.83 -11.98
C ALA A 191 12.32 -8.60 -12.01
N ASN A 192 12.32 -7.82 -13.11
CA ASN A 192 13.15 -6.63 -13.21
C ASN A 192 12.67 -5.53 -12.26
N THR A 193 11.35 -5.35 -12.15
CA THR A 193 10.73 -4.41 -11.21
C THR A 193 11.01 -4.82 -9.77
N ALA A 194 10.91 -6.13 -9.46
CA ALA A 194 11.24 -6.65 -8.14
C ALA A 194 12.71 -6.40 -7.76
N ASP A 195 13.64 -6.54 -8.70
CA ASP A 195 15.07 -6.25 -8.48
C ASP A 195 15.33 -4.75 -8.24
N ILE A 196 14.61 -3.86 -8.94
CA ILE A 196 14.66 -2.43 -8.68
C ILE A 196 14.19 -2.13 -7.26
N ALA A 197 13.08 -2.74 -6.83
CA ALA A 197 12.55 -2.57 -5.49
C ALA A 197 13.51 -3.10 -4.42
N ARG A 198 14.15 -4.27 -4.61
CA ARG A 198 15.18 -4.80 -3.69
C ARG A 198 16.35 -3.86 -3.52
N LYS A 199 16.90 -3.33 -4.62
CA LYS A 199 18.01 -2.35 -4.60
C LYS A 199 17.62 -1.06 -3.85
N ARG A 200 16.35 -0.63 -3.98
CA ARG A 200 15.84 0.50 -3.20
C ARG A 200 15.86 0.20 -1.71
N MET A 201 15.48 -1.01 -1.28
CA MET A 201 15.49 -1.41 0.13
C MET A 201 16.92 -1.39 0.70
N GLU A 202 17.90 -1.93 -0.01
CA GLU A 202 19.32 -1.89 0.39
C GLU A 202 19.81 -0.45 0.61
N THR A 203 19.46 0.46 -0.32
CA THR A 203 19.83 1.87 -0.22
C THR A 203 19.17 2.57 0.97
N THR A 204 17.87 2.30 1.20
CA THR A 204 17.10 2.88 2.30
C THR A 204 17.66 2.43 3.64
N GLN A 205 17.94 1.15 3.81
CA GLN A 205 18.55 0.60 5.04
C GLN A 205 19.93 1.20 5.31
N SER A 206 20.78 1.33 4.29
CA SER A 206 22.10 1.95 4.43
C SER A 206 22.02 3.41 4.92
N MET A 207 21.05 4.17 4.40
CA MET A 207 20.83 5.57 4.84
C MET A 207 20.31 5.68 6.28
N MET A 208 19.48 4.73 6.72
CA MET A 208 19.00 4.68 8.11
C MET A 208 20.16 4.38 9.08
N HIS A 209 20.97 3.38 8.81
CA HIS A 209 22.16 3.06 9.61
C HIS A 209 23.16 4.22 9.70
N LEU A 210 23.31 5.01 8.63
CA LEU A 210 24.17 6.20 8.66
C LEU A 210 23.59 7.29 9.57
N LYS A 211 22.27 7.46 9.62
CA LYS A 211 21.63 8.44 10.52
C LYS A 211 21.74 8.05 11.99
N ASP A 212 21.59 6.76 12.29
CA ASP A 212 21.67 6.24 13.66
C ASP A 212 23.09 6.33 14.22
N ASN A 213 24.11 6.29 13.35
CA ASN A 213 25.53 6.41 13.73
C ASN A 213 26.05 7.87 13.78
N LEU A 214 25.23 8.85 13.36
CA LEU A 214 25.54 10.26 13.58
C LEU A 214 25.08 10.64 14.99
N GLU A 215 25.99 10.55 15.96
CA GLU A 215 25.75 11.07 17.32
C GLU A 215 25.23 12.51 17.24
N PRO A 216 24.26 12.89 18.07
CA PRO A 216 23.84 14.28 18.15
C PRO A 216 25.05 15.12 18.61
N VAL A 217 25.52 16.01 17.75
CA VAL A 217 26.49 17.02 18.12
C VAL A 217 25.90 17.77 19.30
N ARG A 218 26.41 17.48 20.53
CA ARG A 218 26.08 18.26 21.71
C ARG A 218 26.56 19.69 21.47
N MET A 219 25.62 20.58 21.21
CA MET A 219 25.92 22.01 21.32
C MET A 219 26.21 22.27 22.78
N MET A 220 27.47 22.59 23.06
CA MET A 220 27.90 23.19 24.32
C MET A 220 27.48 24.65 24.37
#